data_bd347800f8360d6b44529870747cc4aa
#
_entry.id   bd347800f8360d6b44529870747cc4aa
#
_cell.length_a   1.000
_cell.length_b   1.000
_cell.length_c   1.000
_cell.angle_alpha   90.00
_cell.angle_beta   90.00
_cell.angle_gamma   90.00
#
_symmetry.space_group_name_H-M   'P 1'
#
loop_
_entity.id
_entity.type
_entity.pdbx_description
1 polymer ?
#
loop_
_entity_poly.entity_id
_entity_poly.type
_entity_poly.pdbx_seq_one_letter_code
_entity_poly.pdbx_strand_id
1 'polypeptide(L)'
;MLKIFSFTLIISFVLISCAKKDDDSKTATATTYATSVSGATASGSITLGNYSISGTYASACFSASDSSAPTDATHIGFVAVVTGNDNYTLETNYYKDSTCTADTLSLGSYSNMDNVTDQGPTASDSTANEKVTYVLRDLSFMAKSTAADTFVTNLWSTYSLDFEVDVLKVLSSGNPYYNLIKVTGTGGDVYFGEADSSAYPSTVGNNKYVKQ
;
A
#
# COMPACT_ATOMS: atom_id res chain seq x y z
N MET A 1 -14.90 23.94 -21.24
CA MET A 1 -14.42 24.15 -19.89
C MET A 1 -14.84 22.95 -19.05
N LEU A 2 -13.98 21.97 -18.94
CA LEU A 2 -14.22 20.75 -18.18
C LEU A 2 -13.89 21.07 -16.72
N LYS A 3 -14.90 21.13 -15.87
CA LYS A 3 -14.72 21.30 -14.43
C LYS A 3 -14.12 19.98 -13.89
N ILE A 4 -12.84 20.02 -13.59
CA ILE A 4 -12.14 18.95 -12.87
C ILE A 4 -12.71 18.99 -11.43
N PHE A 5 -13.64 18.08 -11.16
CA PHE A 5 -14.10 17.83 -9.81
C PHE A 5 -12.91 17.31 -8.99
N SER A 6 -12.68 17.97 -7.87
CA SER A 6 -11.74 17.54 -6.86
C SER A 6 -12.11 16.13 -6.41
N PHE A 7 -11.27 15.18 -6.76
CA PHE A 7 -11.48 13.77 -6.53
C PHE A 7 -10.95 13.44 -5.14
N THR A 8 -11.79 13.57 -4.15
CA THR A 8 -11.49 13.03 -2.82
C THR A 8 -11.81 11.53 -2.89
N LEU A 9 -10.90 10.76 -3.44
CA LEU A 9 -10.96 9.31 -3.34
C LEU A 9 -10.57 8.94 -1.92
N ILE A 10 -11.56 8.88 -1.06
CA ILE A 10 -11.44 8.23 0.24
C ILE A 10 -11.34 6.73 -0.05
N ILE A 11 -10.12 6.25 -0.28
CA ILE A 11 -9.83 4.83 -0.12
C ILE A 11 -9.79 4.61 1.40
N SER A 12 -10.96 4.65 2.01
CA SER A 12 -11.14 4.17 3.38
C SER A 12 -11.00 2.65 3.33
N PHE A 13 -9.77 2.16 3.22
CA PHE A 13 -9.48 0.81 3.62
C PHE A 13 -9.71 0.75 5.12
N VAL A 14 -10.88 0.27 5.50
CA VAL A 14 -11.21 -0.03 6.88
C VAL A 14 -10.17 -1.02 7.38
N LEU A 15 -9.16 -0.52 8.08
CA LEU A 15 -8.20 -1.33 8.81
C LEU A 15 -8.96 -1.90 10.01
N ILE A 16 -9.59 -3.06 9.82
CA ILE A 16 -10.12 -3.83 10.94
C ILE A 16 -8.93 -4.42 11.68
N SER A 17 -8.49 -3.71 12.71
CA SER A 17 -7.56 -4.21 13.70
C SER A 17 -8.28 -5.25 14.56
N CYS A 18 -8.15 -6.52 14.24
CA CYS A 18 -8.40 -7.61 15.18
C CYS A 18 -7.08 -8.02 15.83
N ALA A 19 -6.66 -7.26 16.84
CA ALA A 19 -5.65 -7.73 17.78
C ALA A 19 -6.35 -8.68 18.77
N LYS A 20 -6.36 -9.98 18.50
CA LYS A 20 -6.63 -11.00 19.50
C LYS A 20 -5.32 -11.31 20.21
N LYS A 21 -5.27 -10.93 21.47
CA LYS A 21 -4.22 -11.32 22.40
C LYS A 21 -4.52 -12.76 22.85
N ASP A 22 -3.84 -13.73 22.26
CA ASP A 22 -3.79 -15.08 22.78
C ASP A 22 -2.36 -15.39 23.18
N ASP A 23 -2.20 -15.50 24.50
CA ASP A 23 -1.03 -16.00 25.20
C ASP A 23 -1.08 -17.53 25.13
N ASP A 24 -0.31 -18.12 24.23
CA ASP A 24 0.02 -19.54 24.30
C ASP A 24 1.33 -19.82 23.53
N SER A 25 2.24 -20.47 24.21
CA SER A 25 3.52 -21.01 23.75
C SER A 25 3.32 -21.92 22.52
N LYS A 26 3.22 -21.33 21.32
CA LYS A 26 3.27 -22.04 20.05
C LYS A 26 4.64 -21.85 19.43
N THR A 27 5.21 -22.95 18.96
CA THR A 27 6.34 -22.98 18.02
C THR A 27 6.14 -21.85 17.02
N ALA A 28 7.07 -20.88 16.96
CA ALA A 28 6.96 -19.74 16.08
C ALA A 28 6.86 -20.24 14.63
N THR A 29 5.67 -20.21 14.08
CA THR A 29 5.48 -20.42 12.64
C THR A 29 6.16 -19.25 11.93
N ALA A 30 7.01 -19.54 10.96
CA ALA A 30 7.68 -18.50 10.18
C ALA A 30 6.62 -17.54 9.59
N THR A 31 6.81 -16.25 9.80
CA THR A 31 5.90 -15.24 9.22
C THR A 31 6.06 -15.26 7.71
N THR A 32 4.96 -15.49 7.00
CA THR A 32 4.91 -15.34 5.54
C THR A 32 4.73 -13.87 5.21
N TYR A 33 5.59 -13.33 4.37
CA TYR A 33 5.51 -11.95 3.89
C TYR A 33 4.92 -11.89 2.49
N ALA A 34 4.24 -10.80 2.19
CA ALA A 34 3.69 -10.55 0.86
C ALA A 34 4.82 -10.43 -0.18
N THR A 35 4.56 -10.91 -1.39
CA THR A 35 5.49 -10.80 -2.52
C THR A 35 5.12 -9.61 -3.39
N SER A 36 6.12 -8.83 -3.84
CA SER A 36 5.92 -7.78 -4.85
C SER A 36 5.49 -8.38 -6.17
N VAL A 37 4.44 -7.83 -6.78
CA VAL A 37 3.82 -8.33 -8.02
C VAL A 37 3.58 -7.24 -9.06
N SER A 38 3.87 -5.98 -8.75
CA SER A 38 3.69 -4.85 -9.68
C SER A 38 4.73 -4.82 -10.81
N GLY A 39 5.82 -5.58 -10.68
CA GLY A 39 6.99 -5.47 -11.56
C GLY A 39 7.90 -4.29 -11.24
N ALA A 40 7.63 -3.52 -10.19
CA ALA A 40 8.50 -2.44 -9.75
C ALA A 40 9.87 -2.97 -9.35
N THR A 41 10.93 -2.32 -9.82
CA THR A 41 12.31 -2.69 -9.52
C THR A 41 12.88 -1.74 -8.49
N ALA A 42 13.40 -2.31 -7.40
CA ALA A 42 14.02 -1.52 -6.34
C ALA A 42 15.28 -0.83 -6.83
N SER A 43 15.37 0.49 -6.59
CA SER A 43 16.54 1.31 -6.93
C SER A 43 16.57 2.59 -6.08
N GLY A 44 17.74 3.19 -5.91
CA GLY A 44 17.90 4.42 -5.15
C GLY A 44 17.57 4.30 -3.66
N SER A 45 17.37 5.45 -3.03
CA SER A 45 16.98 5.55 -1.63
C SER A 45 16.30 6.89 -1.34
N ILE A 46 15.29 6.87 -0.49
CA ILE A 46 14.59 8.09 -0.02
C ILE A 46 15.11 8.43 1.36
N THR A 47 15.56 9.67 1.55
CA THR A 47 16.00 10.19 2.85
C THR A 47 14.82 10.83 3.56
N LEU A 48 14.59 10.43 4.81
CA LEU A 48 13.52 10.91 5.68
C LEU A 48 14.13 11.26 7.04
N GLY A 49 14.33 12.55 7.28
CA GLY A 49 15.07 13.02 8.46
C GLY A 49 16.47 12.39 8.55
N ASN A 50 16.69 11.62 9.60
CA ASN A 50 17.94 10.88 9.82
C ASN A 50 17.91 9.44 9.28
N TYR A 51 16.85 9.04 8.60
CA TYR A 51 16.66 7.69 8.08
C TYR A 51 16.80 7.67 6.56
N SER A 52 17.15 6.50 6.05
CA SER A 52 17.17 6.23 4.61
C SER A 52 16.45 4.92 4.35
N ILE A 53 15.42 4.96 3.53
CA ILE A 53 14.69 3.77 3.09
C ILE A 53 15.08 3.40 1.67
N SER A 54 15.32 2.11 1.41
CA SER A 54 15.76 1.60 0.11
C SER A 54 15.40 0.12 -0.03
N GLY A 55 15.18 -0.34 -1.25
CA GLY A 55 14.83 -1.73 -1.51
C GLY A 55 13.34 -1.99 -1.40
N THR A 56 12.97 -3.23 -1.06
CA THR A 56 11.60 -3.69 -0.93
C THR A 56 11.25 -3.95 0.52
N TYR A 57 10.05 -3.57 0.92
CA TYR A 57 9.48 -3.80 2.23
C TYR A 57 8.14 -4.52 2.07
N ALA A 58 7.86 -5.50 2.89
CA ALA A 58 6.62 -6.25 2.82
C ALA A 58 5.96 -6.43 4.19
N SER A 59 4.65 -6.38 4.22
CA SER A 59 3.88 -6.76 5.40
C SER A 59 3.80 -8.29 5.53
N ALA A 60 3.45 -8.75 6.72
CA ALA A 60 2.94 -10.11 6.86
C ALA A 60 1.71 -10.31 5.96
N CYS A 61 1.47 -11.56 5.61
CA CYS A 61 0.27 -12.01 4.93
C CYS A 61 -0.87 -12.14 5.95
N PHE A 62 -1.95 -11.40 5.77
CA PHE A 62 -3.10 -11.36 6.68
C PHE A 62 -4.32 -12.01 6.05
N SER A 63 -5.24 -12.50 6.87
CA SER A 63 -6.56 -12.88 6.38
C SER A 63 -7.31 -11.65 5.86
N ALA A 64 -7.84 -11.72 4.64
CA ALA A 64 -8.68 -10.66 4.08
C ALA A 64 -10.10 -10.75 4.69
N SER A 65 -10.76 -9.59 4.85
CA SER A 65 -12.15 -9.55 5.28
C SER A 65 -13.08 -9.63 4.07
N ASP A 66 -14.15 -10.38 4.19
CA ASP A 66 -15.06 -10.75 3.08
C ASP A 66 -15.68 -9.59 2.31
N SER A 67 -15.91 -8.44 2.96
CA SER A 67 -16.64 -7.32 2.34
C SER A 67 -15.78 -6.34 1.55
N SER A 68 -14.46 -6.40 1.69
CA SER A 68 -13.51 -5.44 1.08
C SER A 68 -12.47 -6.12 0.19
N ALA A 69 -12.76 -7.33 -0.28
CA ALA A 69 -11.85 -8.14 -1.07
C ALA A 69 -12.61 -8.85 -2.22
N PRO A 70 -11.92 -9.23 -3.31
CA PRO A 70 -12.48 -10.18 -4.29
C PRO A 70 -12.95 -11.46 -3.60
N THR A 71 -14.05 -12.05 -4.08
CA THR A 71 -14.68 -13.22 -3.43
C THR A 71 -13.82 -14.50 -3.45
N ASP A 72 -12.79 -14.55 -4.30
CA ASP A 72 -11.81 -15.64 -4.35
C ASP A 72 -10.53 -15.34 -3.57
N ALA A 73 -10.42 -14.15 -2.97
CA ALA A 73 -9.28 -13.78 -2.13
C ALA A 73 -9.57 -14.13 -0.66
N THR A 74 -8.60 -14.78 -0.02
CA THR A 74 -8.66 -15.13 1.40
C THR A 74 -7.61 -14.40 2.23
N HIS A 75 -6.61 -13.82 1.56
CA HIS A 75 -5.50 -13.12 2.21
C HIS A 75 -5.19 -11.80 1.50
N ILE A 76 -4.56 -10.91 2.25
CA ILE A 76 -4.10 -9.60 1.79
C ILE A 76 -2.68 -9.36 2.29
N GLY A 77 -1.89 -8.67 1.50
CA GLY A 77 -0.58 -8.21 1.90
C GLY A 77 -0.22 -6.90 1.21
N PHE A 78 0.70 -6.18 1.81
CA PHE A 78 1.14 -4.88 1.36
C PHE A 78 2.63 -4.91 1.07
N VAL A 79 3.04 -4.25 -0.01
CA VAL A 79 4.45 -4.13 -0.39
C VAL A 79 4.76 -2.68 -0.71
N ALA A 80 5.94 -2.23 -0.30
CA ALA A 80 6.50 -0.95 -0.70
C ALA A 80 7.83 -1.19 -1.41
N VAL A 81 7.98 -0.67 -2.61
CA VAL A 81 9.21 -0.77 -3.39
C VAL A 81 9.75 0.63 -3.64
N VAL A 82 10.92 0.93 -3.12
CA VAL A 82 11.62 2.20 -3.42
C VAL A 82 12.20 2.10 -4.81
N THR A 83 11.76 2.95 -5.73
CA THR A 83 12.08 2.88 -7.16
C THR A 83 12.96 4.02 -7.63
N GLY A 84 13.35 4.92 -6.73
CA GLY A 84 14.21 6.08 -7.01
C GLY A 84 14.66 6.77 -5.73
N ASN A 85 15.25 7.95 -5.88
CA ASN A 85 15.66 8.76 -4.73
C ASN A 85 14.50 9.57 -4.12
N ASP A 86 13.40 9.66 -4.84
CA ASP A 86 12.18 10.37 -4.47
C ASP A 86 10.90 9.66 -4.95
N ASN A 87 11.02 8.37 -5.30
CA ASN A 87 9.92 7.60 -5.89
C ASN A 87 9.76 6.27 -5.17
N TYR A 88 8.51 5.85 -4.98
CA TYR A 88 8.20 4.50 -4.52
C TYR A 88 6.85 4.02 -5.05
N THR A 89 6.67 2.70 -5.06
CA THR A 89 5.39 2.05 -5.38
C THR A 89 4.84 1.40 -4.12
N LEU A 90 3.58 1.67 -3.78
CA LEU A 90 2.84 0.89 -2.79
C LEU A 90 1.93 -0.11 -3.51
N GLU A 91 1.96 -1.34 -3.04
CA GLU A 91 1.11 -2.42 -3.53
C GLU A 91 0.14 -2.86 -2.44
N THR A 92 -1.12 -3.04 -2.81
CA THR A 92 -2.12 -3.76 -2.03
C THR A 92 -2.50 -4.98 -2.84
N ASN A 93 -2.12 -6.15 -2.34
CA ASN A 93 -2.24 -7.40 -3.06
C ASN A 93 -3.18 -8.35 -2.34
N TYR A 94 -4.21 -8.81 -3.04
CA TYR A 94 -5.16 -9.81 -2.56
C TYR A 94 -4.80 -11.19 -3.13
N TYR A 95 -4.71 -12.18 -2.26
CA TYR A 95 -4.25 -13.51 -2.61
C TYR A 95 -5.32 -14.56 -2.31
N LYS A 96 -5.33 -15.64 -3.09
CA LYS A 96 -6.27 -16.76 -2.96
C LYS A 96 -5.96 -17.65 -1.77
N ASP A 97 -4.73 -17.58 -1.25
CA ASP A 97 -4.29 -18.36 -0.09
C ASP A 97 -3.23 -17.66 0.76
N SER A 98 -2.83 -18.32 1.85
CA SER A 98 -1.89 -17.79 2.85
C SER A 98 -0.42 -17.79 2.43
N THR A 99 -0.07 -18.25 1.23
CA THR A 99 1.32 -18.20 0.74
C THR A 99 1.70 -16.81 0.26
N CYS A 100 0.73 -15.99 -0.13
CA CYS A 100 0.87 -14.61 -0.60
C CYS A 100 1.96 -14.45 -1.68
N THR A 101 1.97 -15.38 -2.64
CA THR A 101 2.92 -15.38 -3.76
C THR A 101 2.25 -14.85 -5.03
N ALA A 102 3.05 -14.53 -6.04
CA ALA A 102 2.56 -14.06 -7.34
C ALA A 102 1.57 -15.03 -7.99
N ASP A 103 1.80 -16.35 -7.85
CA ASP A 103 0.95 -17.39 -8.44
C ASP A 103 -0.43 -17.48 -7.77
N THR A 104 -0.57 -16.97 -6.56
CA THR A 104 -1.84 -16.96 -5.81
C THR A 104 -2.53 -15.61 -5.84
N LEU A 105 -2.01 -14.64 -6.59
CA LEU A 105 -2.62 -13.32 -6.74
C LEU A 105 -4.03 -13.42 -7.32
N SER A 106 -4.98 -12.73 -6.68
CA SER A 106 -6.33 -12.48 -7.20
C SER A 106 -6.40 -11.07 -7.79
N LEU A 107 -5.99 -10.06 -7.02
CA LEU A 107 -5.98 -8.65 -7.44
C LEU A 107 -4.74 -7.96 -6.91
N GLY A 108 -4.01 -7.28 -7.78
CA GLY A 108 -3.00 -6.29 -7.41
C GLY A 108 -3.51 -4.87 -7.64
N SER A 109 -3.30 -3.99 -6.66
CA SER A 109 -3.52 -2.55 -6.77
C SER A 109 -2.21 -1.85 -6.46
N TYR A 110 -1.75 -1.00 -7.37
CA TYR A 110 -0.43 -0.37 -7.31
C TYR A 110 -0.58 1.15 -7.38
N SER A 111 -0.02 1.83 -6.40
CA SER A 111 0.05 3.29 -6.36
C SER A 111 1.49 3.72 -6.59
N ASN A 112 1.76 4.44 -7.66
CA ASN A 112 3.09 4.95 -7.97
C ASN A 112 3.20 6.41 -7.51
N MET A 113 4.12 6.67 -6.60
CA MET A 113 4.38 7.98 -6.00
C MET A 113 5.69 8.54 -6.50
N ASP A 114 5.63 9.79 -6.93
CA ASP A 114 6.78 10.57 -7.40
C ASP A 114 6.98 11.84 -6.56
N ASN A 115 8.17 12.42 -6.60
CA ASN A 115 8.51 13.67 -5.93
C ASN A 115 8.27 13.61 -4.41
N VAL A 116 8.65 12.50 -3.79
CA VAL A 116 8.57 12.34 -2.34
C VAL A 116 9.50 13.34 -1.68
N THR A 117 8.93 14.24 -0.90
CA THR A 117 9.66 15.28 -0.20
C THR A 117 9.42 15.18 1.29
N ASP A 118 10.50 15.08 2.06
CA ASP A 118 10.48 15.15 3.52
C ASP A 118 10.10 16.57 3.96
N GLN A 119 9.11 16.66 4.84
CA GLN A 119 8.61 17.91 5.42
C GLN A 119 8.95 18.01 6.91
N GLY A 120 9.83 17.13 7.39
CA GLY A 120 10.30 17.06 8.76
C GLY A 120 9.37 16.33 9.73
N PRO A 121 9.79 16.18 10.98
CA PRO A 121 9.09 15.37 11.97
C PRO A 121 7.75 15.97 12.36
N THR A 122 6.85 15.11 12.84
CA THR A 122 5.61 15.56 13.49
C THR A 122 5.89 15.96 14.94
N ALA A 123 5.23 17.00 15.42
CA ALA A 123 5.37 17.44 16.81
C ALA A 123 4.75 16.45 17.84
N SER A 124 4.02 15.45 17.40
CA SER A 124 3.20 14.59 18.26
C SER A 124 3.80 13.22 18.56
N ASP A 125 4.88 12.82 17.87
CA ASP A 125 5.50 11.52 18.11
C ASP A 125 7.04 11.65 18.15
N SER A 126 7.61 11.46 19.35
CA SER A 126 9.05 11.49 19.59
C SER A 126 9.81 10.30 18.96
N THR A 127 9.13 9.37 18.31
CA THR A 127 9.69 8.15 17.74
C THR A 127 9.80 8.18 16.22
N ALA A 128 10.02 9.35 15.61
CA ALA A 128 10.38 9.53 14.22
C ALA A 128 9.27 9.26 13.19
N ASN A 129 8.14 9.92 13.34
CA ASN A 129 7.21 10.08 12.24
C ASN A 129 7.63 11.29 11.40
N GLU A 130 7.96 11.05 10.15
CA GLU A 130 8.25 12.10 9.20
C GLU A 130 7.00 12.43 8.39
N LYS A 131 6.75 13.71 8.20
CA LYS A 131 5.76 14.22 7.24
C LYS A 131 6.34 14.18 5.85
N VAL A 132 5.60 13.64 4.91
CA VAL A 132 6.01 13.65 3.52
C VAL A 132 4.90 14.21 2.63
N THR A 133 5.30 14.86 1.56
CA THR A 133 4.43 15.14 0.43
C THR A 133 4.91 14.36 -0.77
N TYR A 134 4.00 13.98 -1.65
CA TYR A 134 4.31 13.33 -2.91
C TYR A 134 3.20 13.57 -3.93
N VAL A 135 3.47 13.25 -5.17
CA VAL A 135 2.47 13.24 -6.24
C VAL A 135 2.09 11.78 -6.50
N LEU A 136 0.81 11.45 -6.40
CA LEU A 136 0.30 10.18 -6.92
C LEU A 136 0.31 10.29 -8.45
N ARG A 137 1.31 9.68 -9.09
CA ARG A 137 1.44 9.70 -10.55
C ARG A 137 0.34 8.89 -11.20
N ASP A 138 0.15 7.68 -10.72
CA ASP A 138 -0.89 6.77 -11.23
C ASP A 138 -1.32 5.75 -10.18
N LEU A 139 -2.51 5.22 -10.38
CA LEU A 139 -3.07 4.09 -9.67
C LEU A 139 -3.34 2.99 -10.70
N SER A 140 -2.82 1.81 -10.49
CA SER A 140 -2.92 0.71 -11.43
C SER A 140 -3.57 -0.51 -10.79
N PHE A 141 -4.28 -1.30 -11.60
CA PHE A 141 -4.96 -2.52 -11.16
C PHE A 141 -4.65 -3.67 -12.10
N MET A 142 -4.43 -4.85 -11.51
CA MET A 142 -4.20 -6.10 -12.21
C MET A 142 -5.13 -7.17 -11.62
N ALA A 143 -6.25 -7.42 -12.27
CA ALA A 143 -7.13 -8.54 -11.92
C ALA A 143 -6.54 -9.85 -12.48
N LYS A 144 -6.46 -10.88 -11.64
CA LYS A 144 -5.97 -12.23 -12.00
C LYS A 144 -7.09 -13.29 -11.94
N SER A 145 -8.33 -12.84 -11.81
CA SER A 145 -9.51 -13.70 -11.80
C SER A 145 -10.75 -12.90 -12.19
N THR A 146 -11.80 -13.60 -12.62
CA THR A 146 -13.11 -12.98 -12.87
C THR A 146 -13.72 -12.37 -11.59
N ALA A 147 -13.46 -12.97 -10.42
CA ALA A 147 -13.89 -12.39 -9.15
C ALA A 147 -13.23 -11.06 -8.86
N ALA A 148 -11.91 -10.95 -9.11
CA ALA A 148 -11.17 -9.71 -8.97
C ALA A 148 -11.60 -8.65 -9.98
N ASP A 149 -11.81 -9.03 -11.23
CA ASP A 149 -12.33 -8.15 -12.28
C ASP A 149 -13.71 -7.59 -11.89
N THR A 150 -14.64 -8.44 -11.49
CA THR A 150 -15.96 -8.03 -11.01
C THR A 150 -15.85 -7.08 -9.80
N PHE A 151 -14.97 -7.38 -8.86
CA PHE A 151 -14.76 -6.57 -7.67
C PHE A 151 -14.27 -5.17 -8.03
N VAL A 152 -13.22 -5.05 -8.83
CA VAL A 152 -12.63 -3.74 -9.17
C VAL A 152 -13.55 -2.95 -10.11
N THR A 153 -14.27 -3.60 -11.02
CA THR A 153 -15.29 -2.96 -11.87
C THR A 153 -16.43 -2.37 -11.03
N ASN A 154 -16.91 -3.09 -10.03
CA ASN A 154 -17.94 -2.59 -9.12
C ASN A 154 -17.42 -1.42 -8.26
N LEU A 155 -16.19 -1.51 -7.76
CA LEU A 155 -15.54 -0.44 -6.99
C LEU A 155 -15.45 0.87 -7.78
N TRP A 156 -15.19 0.77 -9.07
CA TRP A 156 -15.04 1.91 -9.97
C TRP A 156 -16.25 2.15 -10.90
N SER A 157 -17.39 1.57 -10.61
CA SER A 157 -18.60 1.63 -11.45
C SER A 157 -19.07 3.04 -11.78
N THR A 158 -18.89 3.99 -10.83
CA THR A 158 -19.24 5.41 -11.03
C THR A 158 -18.44 6.07 -12.18
N TYR A 159 -17.29 5.52 -12.53
CA TYR A 159 -16.39 6.07 -13.57
C TYR A 159 -16.49 5.34 -14.89
N SER A 160 -17.37 4.34 -15.00
CA SER A 160 -17.53 3.53 -16.22
C SER A 160 -16.19 2.96 -16.72
N LEU A 161 -15.34 2.52 -15.79
CA LEU A 161 -14.08 1.90 -16.14
C LEU A 161 -14.30 0.42 -16.40
N ASP A 162 -13.73 -0.04 -17.51
CA ASP A 162 -13.73 -1.44 -17.91
C ASP A 162 -12.38 -2.05 -17.50
N PHE A 163 -12.44 -3.13 -16.75
CA PHE A 163 -11.28 -3.90 -16.31
C PHE A 163 -11.33 -5.26 -16.99
N GLU A 164 -10.20 -5.89 -17.19
CA GLU A 164 -10.08 -7.19 -17.83
C GLU A 164 -9.08 -8.04 -17.07
N VAL A 165 -9.34 -9.35 -17.03
CA VAL A 165 -8.41 -10.32 -16.41
C VAL A 165 -7.09 -10.33 -17.17
N ASP A 166 -5.98 -10.31 -16.44
CA ASP A 166 -4.61 -10.29 -16.95
C ASP A 166 -4.21 -9.02 -17.74
N VAL A 167 -5.02 -7.97 -17.68
CA VAL A 167 -4.72 -6.67 -18.29
C VAL A 167 -4.45 -5.64 -17.20
N LEU A 168 -3.30 -4.99 -17.27
CA LEU A 168 -2.97 -3.88 -16.37
C LEU A 168 -3.75 -2.64 -16.78
N LYS A 169 -4.64 -2.17 -15.91
CA LYS A 169 -5.35 -0.91 -16.07
C LYS A 169 -4.63 0.18 -15.29
N VAL A 170 -4.24 1.25 -15.96
CA VAL A 170 -3.56 2.40 -15.37
C VAL A 170 -4.46 3.62 -15.39
N LEU A 171 -4.62 4.25 -14.24
CA LEU A 171 -5.38 5.48 -14.03
C LEU A 171 -4.41 6.58 -13.63
N SER A 172 -4.11 7.50 -14.54
CA SER A 172 -3.23 8.63 -14.24
C SER A 172 -3.91 9.60 -13.27
N SER A 173 -3.15 10.14 -12.34
CA SER A 173 -3.63 11.08 -11.32
C SER A 173 -2.91 12.43 -11.46
N GLY A 174 -1.72 12.59 -10.88
CA GLY A 174 -0.99 13.85 -10.81
C GLY A 174 -1.39 14.73 -9.63
N ASN A 175 -2.20 14.20 -8.70
CA ASN A 175 -2.62 14.94 -7.51
C ASN A 175 -1.56 14.86 -6.40
N PRO A 176 -1.33 15.97 -5.67
CA PRO A 176 -0.49 15.95 -4.48
C PRO A 176 -1.21 15.24 -3.32
N TYR A 177 -0.42 14.57 -2.49
CA TYR A 177 -0.88 13.93 -1.26
C TYR A 177 0.05 14.23 -0.10
N TYR A 178 -0.51 14.17 1.10
CA TYR A 178 0.16 14.32 2.39
C TYR A 178 0.13 12.98 3.12
N ASN A 179 1.24 12.59 3.70
CA ASN A 179 1.31 11.34 4.44
C ASN A 179 2.28 11.42 5.61
N LEU A 180 2.21 10.44 6.48
CA LEU A 180 3.18 10.17 7.54
C LEU A 180 3.93 8.88 7.23
N ILE A 181 5.25 8.91 7.38
CA ILE A 181 6.07 7.72 7.30
C ILE A 181 6.84 7.58 8.62
N LYS A 182 6.77 6.39 9.22
CA LYS A 182 7.54 6.04 10.40
C LYS A 182 8.55 4.98 10.03
N VAL A 183 9.80 5.22 10.36
CA VAL A 183 10.91 4.26 10.22
C VAL A 183 11.38 3.87 11.60
N THR A 184 11.49 2.59 11.89
CA THR A 184 11.94 2.08 13.20
C THR A 184 13.25 1.31 13.08
N GLY A 185 14.18 1.53 14.02
CA GLY A 185 15.46 0.83 14.07
C GLY A 185 16.45 1.22 12.95
N THR A 186 17.61 0.61 12.94
CA THR A 186 18.68 0.86 11.96
C THR A 186 18.46 0.00 10.72
N GLY A 187 17.92 0.56 9.67
CA GLY A 187 17.57 -0.16 8.43
C GLY A 187 16.15 -0.71 8.40
N GLY A 188 15.41 -0.33 9.20
CA GLY A 188 14.19 -0.33 9.92
C GLY A 188 12.96 -0.79 9.20
N ASP A 189 12.00 -1.23 10.01
CA ASP A 189 10.64 -1.42 9.55
C ASP A 189 10.02 -0.06 9.19
N VAL A 190 9.13 -0.06 8.21
CA VAL A 190 8.43 1.14 7.74
C VAL A 190 6.94 1.00 8.03
N TYR A 191 6.31 2.11 8.38
CA TYR A 191 4.86 2.22 8.52
C TYR A 191 4.42 3.46 7.72
N PHE A 192 3.33 3.32 6.99
CA PHE A 192 2.73 4.42 6.24
C PHE A 192 1.43 4.86 6.90
N GLY A 193 1.17 6.16 6.91
CA GLY A 193 -0.13 6.71 7.28
C GLY A 193 -1.17 6.49 6.19
N GLU A 194 -2.41 6.83 6.49
CA GLU A 194 -3.45 6.93 5.48
C GLU A 194 -3.29 8.26 4.73
N ALA A 195 -2.94 8.18 3.46
CA ALA A 195 -2.67 9.37 2.66
C ALA A 195 -3.93 10.19 2.40
N ASP A 196 -3.81 11.52 2.47
CA ASP A 196 -4.90 12.47 2.24
C ASP A 196 -4.46 13.56 1.27
N SER A 197 -5.37 14.05 0.44
CA SER A 197 -5.09 15.12 -0.55
C SER A 197 -5.17 16.53 0.03
N SER A 198 -5.60 16.69 1.27
CA SER A 198 -5.88 18.00 1.88
C SER A 198 -5.06 18.28 3.14
N ALA A 199 -4.66 17.24 3.89
CA ALA A 199 -3.98 17.39 5.18
C ALA A 199 -3.11 16.16 5.51
N TYR A 200 -2.18 16.32 6.44
CA TYR A 200 -1.47 15.17 7.01
C TYR A 200 -2.41 14.32 7.86
N PRO A 201 -2.32 12.98 7.76
CA PRO A 201 -3.02 12.10 8.68
C PRO A 201 -2.57 12.35 10.13
N SER A 202 -3.42 12.01 11.09
CA SER A 202 -3.09 12.19 12.51
C SER A 202 -2.18 11.08 13.07
N THR A 203 -2.15 9.92 12.41
CA THR A 203 -1.39 8.74 12.85
C THR A 203 -0.83 7.98 11.64
N VAL A 204 0.22 7.20 11.86
CA VAL A 204 0.61 6.15 10.92
C VAL A 204 -0.28 4.92 11.10
N GLY A 205 -0.43 4.16 10.02
CA GLY A 205 -1.15 2.89 10.07
C GLY A 205 -0.44 1.83 10.91
N ASN A 206 -1.16 0.77 11.24
CA ASN A 206 -0.63 -0.34 12.06
C ASN A 206 0.12 -1.39 11.23
N ASN A 207 0.06 -1.32 9.91
CA ASN A 207 0.72 -2.29 9.04
C ASN A 207 2.23 -2.06 9.05
N LYS A 208 2.93 -3.06 9.54
CA LYS A 208 4.38 -3.11 9.59
C LYS A 208 4.91 -3.66 8.27
N TYR A 209 5.76 -2.90 7.62
CA TYR A 209 6.49 -3.32 6.42
C TYR A 209 7.93 -3.62 6.83
N VAL A 210 8.34 -4.87 6.68
CA VAL A 210 9.67 -5.38 7.01
C VAL A 210 10.52 -5.43 5.77
N LYS A 211 11.76 -4.97 5.85
CA LYS A 211 12.71 -4.99 4.73
C LYS A 211 12.98 -6.43 4.30
N GLN A 212 12.92 -6.68 2.97
CA GLN A 212 13.15 -7.97 2.34
C GLN A 212 14.58 -8.09 1.79
#